data_187584a02d805dca43de6263c05d02f2
#
_entry.id   187584a02d805dca43de6263c05d02f2
#
_cell.length_a   1.000
_cell.length_b   1.000
_cell.length_c   1.000
_cell.angle_alpha   90.00
_cell.angle_beta   90.00
_cell.angle_gamma   90.00
#
_symmetry.space_group_name_H-M   'P 1'
#
loop_
_entity.id
_entity.type
_entity.pdbx_description
1 polymer ?
#
loop_
_entity_poly.entity_id
_entity_poly.type
_entity_poly.pdbx_seq_one_letter_code
_entity_poly.pdbx_strand_id
1 'polypeptide(L)'
;HHNVDFQWGNHDVVWMGAAAGSALCCCTVLKTTLAYHNHGMIEDFYGINLRHLLRMAEQYYGNEDLTIWMPHTDATRGPYTDGMLHRCAVMHKAITILMLKLECEVIDRNPDFKMQGRDFLRRIDYEAGTVDYFGKIYPLRDRSFPTVDPENPARLNADEKFVLDKLVASFRHSEKLQKHVAFLYAKGSVYHIENGCLLYHGAVPLTDEGEFAETFEGHSLRGRALLDYCDLRARLGYFAPEGSPERQSGQDFLWYLWCGKLSPLFGRSAMTTFERLYIEDPETHKEIKDPYYTWYDDAAICCRILAEFGLTANC
;
A
#
# COMPACT_ATOMS: atom_id res chain seq x y z
N HIS A 1 9.01 -23.93 -15.80
CA HIS A 1 8.70 -22.50 -15.56
C HIS A 1 9.49 -21.57 -16.50
N HIS A 2 9.81 -22.01 -17.74
CA HIS A 2 10.67 -21.25 -18.63
C HIS A 2 9.92 -20.16 -19.42
N ASN A 3 8.60 -20.30 -19.57
CA ASN A 3 7.74 -19.42 -20.38
C ASN A 3 6.61 -18.85 -19.53
N VAL A 4 6.97 -18.13 -18.47
CA VAL A 4 6.02 -17.44 -17.58
C VAL A 4 6.48 -16.01 -17.39
N ASP A 5 5.60 -15.08 -17.64
CA ASP A 5 5.76 -13.66 -17.37
C ASP A 5 4.64 -13.18 -16.44
N PHE A 6 4.91 -12.15 -15.65
CA PHE A 6 3.97 -11.58 -14.70
C PHE A 6 3.82 -10.08 -14.94
N GLN A 7 2.59 -9.58 -14.96
CA GLN A 7 2.32 -8.17 -14.75
C GLN A 7 2.13 -7.96 -13.24
N TRP A 8 2.95 -7.11 -12.64
CA TRP A 8 2.82 -6.82 -11.23
C TRP A 8 1.50 -6.11 -10.97
N GLY A 9 0.77 -6.55 -9.94
CA GLY A 9 -0.36 -5.85 -9.39
C GLY A 9 0.05 -4.98 -8.20
N ASN A 10 -0.85 -4.10 -7.76
CA ASN A 10 -0.59 -3.26 -6.59
C ASN A 10 -0.37 -4.08 -5.32
N HIS A 11 -1.02 -5.24 -5.15
CA HIS A 11 -0.74 -6.14 -4.04
C HIS A 11 0.65 -6.78 -4.12
N ASP A 12 1.16 -7.08 -5.31
CA ASP A 12 2.50 -7.66 -5.46
C ASP A 12 3.58 -6.67 -5.03
N VAL A 13 3.49 -5.41 -5.47
CA VAL A 13 4.52 -4.40 -5.19
C VAL A 13 4.65 -4.08 -3.70
N VAL A 14 3.58 -4.19 -2.91
CA VAL A 14 3.67 -3.98 -1.47
C VAL A 14 4.42 -5.13 -0.78
N TRP A 15 4.28 -6.37 -1.24
CA TRP A 15 5.09 -7.50 -0.79
C TRP A 15 6.56 -7.36 -1.24
N MET A 16 6.79 -6.89 -2.46
CA MET A 16 8.13 -6.61 -2.98
C MET A 16 8.80 -5.52 -2.14
N GLY A 17 8.06 -4.46 -1.74
CA GLY A 17 8.54 -3.42 -0.85
C GLY A 17 8.85 -3.93 0.57
N ALA A 18 8.01 -4.80 1.12
CA ALA A 18 8.24 -5.41 2.42
C ALA A 18 9.51 -6.30 2.41
N ALA A 19 9.71 -7.10 1.37
CA ALA A 19 10.92 -7.91 1.18
C ALA A 19 12.18 -7.04 0.98
N ALA A 20 12.05 -5.87 0.36
CA ALA A 20 13.12 -4.88 0.21
C ALA A 20 13.50 -4.19 1.52
N GLY A 21 12.65 -4.28 2.57
CA GLY A 21 12.87 -3.69 3.88
C GLY A 21 12.15 -2.36 4.11
N SER A 22 11.16 -2.01 3.28
CA SER A 22 10.27 -0.88 3.54
C SER A 22 9.39 -1.16 4.76
N ALA A 23 9.57 -0.40 5.84
CA ALA A 23 8.77 -0.53 7.06
C ALA A 23 7.29 -0.29 6.78
N LEU A 24 6.96 0.71 5.95
CA LEU A 24 5.59 1.03 5.58
C LEU A 24 4.94 -0.10 4.78
N CYS A 25 5.66 -0.70 3.81
CA CYS A 25 5.16 -1.87 3.09
C CYS A 25 4.96 -3.09 4.00
N CYS A 26 5.86 -3.32 4.98
CA CYS A 26 5.68 -4.36 6.00
C CYS A 26 4.38 -4.14 6.78
N CYS A 27 4.13 -2.90 7.26
CA CYS A 27 2.90 -2.56 7.97
C CYS A 27 1.66 -2.73 7.08
N THR A 28 1.72 -2.32 5.82
CA THR A 28 0.61 -2.44 4.86
C THR A 28 0.24 -3.90 4.60
N VAL A 29 1.24 -4.77 4.39
CA VAL A 29 1.04 -6.22 4.24
C VAL A 29 0.39 -6.80 5.49
N LEU A 30 0.94 -6.51 6.67
CA LEU A 30 0.43 -7.03 7.94
C LEU A 30 -0.98 -6.53 8.25
N LYS A 31 -1.25 -5.24 8.06
CA LYS A 31 -2.57 -4.64 8.23
C LYS A 31 -3.61 -5.37 7.38
N THR A 32 -3.33 -5.57 6.10
CA THR A 32 -4.25 -6.25 5.19
C THR A 32 -4.44 -7.71 5.59
N THR A 33 -3.37 -8.41 5.96
CA THR A 33 -3.41 -9.82 6.34
C THR A 33 -4.19 -10.04 7.64
N LEU A 34 -4.01 -9.15 8.62
CA LEU A 34 -4.75 -9.19 9.90
C LEU A 34 -6.22 -8.84 9.69
N ALA A 35 -6.54 -7.85 8.85
CA ALA A 35 -7.94 -7.50 8.55
C ALA A 35 -8.76 -8.67 8.00
N TYR A 36 -8.11 -9.66 7.36
CA TYR A 36 -8.76 -10.86 6.81
C TYR A 36 -8.40 -12.16 7.55
N HIS A 37 -7.85 -12.07 8.75
CA HIS A 37 -7.42 -13.23 9.57
C HIS A 37 -6.48 -14.20 8.83
N ASN A 38 -5.61 -13.68 7.96
CA ASN A 38 -4.68 -14.48 7.15
C ASN A 38 -3.24 -14.47 7.70
N HIS A 39 -3.01 -13.99 8.93
CA HIS A 39 -1.67 -13.85 9.51
C HIS A 39 -0.94 -15.18 9.73
N GLY A 40 -1.66 -16.31 9.91
CA GLY A 40 -1.05 -17.62 9.96
C GLY A 40 -0.21 -17.94 8.72
N MET A 41 -0.62 -17.49 7.53
CA MET A 41 0.18 -17.61 6.31
C MET A 41 1.54 -16.88 6.44
N ILE A 42 1.57 -15.74 7.09
CA ILE A 42 2.82 -14.96 7.29
C ILE A 42 3.76 -15.72 8.23
N GLU A 43 3.23 -16.23 9.34
CA GLU A 43 4.02 -16.93 10.34
C GLU A 43 4.45 -18.33 9.85
N ASP A 44 3.50 -19.15 9.40
CA ASP A 44 3.75 -20.56 9.06
C ASP A 44 4.47 -20.72 7.71
N PHE A 45 4.14 -19.88 6.73
CA PHE A 45 4.65 -20.05 5.37
C PHE A 45 5.93 -19.25 5.13
N TYR A 46 6.02 -18.02 5.64
CA TYR A 46 7.19 -17.16 5.46
C TYR A 46 8.11 -17.10 6.68
N GLY A 47 7.70 -17.66 7.82
CA GLY A 47 8.48 -17.63 9.05
C GLY A 47 8.61 -16.24 9.67
N ILE A 48 7.70 -15.32 9.37
CA ILE A 48 7.71 -13.95 9.87
C ILE A 48 7.06 -13.93 11.25
N ASN A 49 7.83 -13.57 12.28
CA ASN A 49 7.40 -13.66 13.66
C ASN A 49 6.63 -12.42 14.11
N LEU A 50 5.38 -12.58 14.51
CA LEU A 50 4.49 -11.51 14.98
C LEU A 50 4.47 -11.35 16.51
N ARG A 51 5.23 -12.14 17.28
CA ARG A 51 5.20 -12.13 18.74
C ARG A 51 5.49 -10.75 19.36
N HIS A 52 6.45 -10.00 18.79
CA HIS A 52 6.78 -8.68 19.30
C HIS A 52 5.65 -7.67 19.02
N LEU A 53 5.01 -7.78 17.87
CA LEU A 53 3.82 -6.98 17.54
C LEU A 53 2.68 -7.31 18.50
N LEU A 54 2.37 -8.59 18.72
CA LEU A 54 1.31 -9.00 19.63
C LEU A 54 1.55 -8.49 21.06
N ARG A 55 2.79 -8.61 21.57
CA ARG A 55 3.12 -8.14 22.93
C ARG A 55 2.90 -6.63 23.06
N MET A 56 3.38 -5.83 22.12
CA MET A 56 3.18 -4.39 22.13
C MET A 56 1.69 -4.04 21.99
N ALA A 57 1.01 -4.72 21.08
CA ALA A 57 -0.41 -4.50 20.83
C ALA A 57 -1.27 -4.77 22.09
N GLU A 58 -1.04 -5.88 22.77
CA GLU A 58 -1.72 -6.21 24.03
C GLU A 58 -1.41 -5.18 25.13
N GLN A 59 -0.16 -4.68 25.21
CA GLN A 59 0.24 -3.69 26.20
C GLN A 59 -0.52 -2.36 26.04
N TYR A 60 -0.69 -1.89 24.82
CA TYR A 60 -1.26 -0.55 24.56
C TYR A 60 -2.76 -0.58 24.21
N TYR A 61 -3.26 -1.66 23.58
CA TYR A 61 -4.60 -1.73 23.01
C TYR A 61 -5.44 -2.90 23.55
N GLY A 62 -4.89 -3.76 24.41
CA GLY A 62 -5.53 -5.00 24.86
C GLY A 62 -6.86 -4.81 25.62
N ASN A 63 -7.06 -3.65 26.26
CA ASN A 63 -8.27 -3.34 27.04
C ASN A 63 -9.22 -2.35 26.34
N GLU A 64 -9.02 -2.11 25.04
CA GLU A 64 -9.81 -1.14 24.30
C GLU A 64 -11.02 -1.76 23.61
N ASP A 65 -11.93 -0.90 23.12
CA ASP A 65 -12.98 -1.36 22.21
C ASP A 65 -12.36 -1.67 20.83
N LEU A 66 -12.38 -2.95 20.49
CA LEU A 66 -11.84 -3.47 19.25
C LEU A 66 -12.90 -3.79 18.20
N THR A 67 -14.14 -3.33 18.39
CA THR A 67 -15.27 -3.69 17.52
C THR A 67 -15.00 -3.41 16.05
N ILE A 68 -14.47 -2.25 15.71
CA ILE A 68 -14.16 -1.88 14.31
C ILE A 68 -12.89 -2.55 13.76
N TRP A 69 -12.11 -3.17 14.63
CA TRP A 69 -10.84 -3.82 14.33
C TRP A 69 -10.97 -5.33 14.12
N MET A 70 -12.17 -5.87 14.41
CA MET A 70 -12.40 -7.31 14.26
C MET A 70 -12.13 -7.76 12.82
N PRO A 71 -11.41 -8.87 12.63
CA PRO A 71 -11.07 -9.34 11.30
C PRO A 71 -12.30 -9.89 10.57
N HIS A 72 -12.29 -9.76 9.25
CA HIS A 72 -13.20 -10.51 8.40
C HIS A 72 -12.83 -11.99 8.45
N THR A 73 -13.75 -12.82 8.86
CA THR A 73 -13.57 -14.27 8.97
C THR A 73 -14.27 -15.01 7.84
N ASP A 74 -13.64 -16.10 7.40
CA ASP A 74 -14.21 -17.01 6.41
C ASP A 74 -14.67 -18.30 7.12
N ALA A 75 -15.98 -18.52 7.17
CA ALA A 75 -16.56 -19.68 7.84
C ALA A 75 -16.04 -21.03 7.29
N THR A 76 -15.48 -21.08 6.09
CA THR A 76 -14.90 -22.29 5.49
C THR A 76 -13.53 -22.65 6.05
N ARG A 77 -12.87 -21.72 6.77
CA ARG A 77 -11.50 -21.90 7.32
C ARG A 77 -11.46 -22.42 8.76
N GLY A 78 -12.58 -22.79 9.32
CA GLY A 78 -12.66 -23.46 10.63
C GLY A 78 -13.29 -22.60 11.73
N PRO A 79 -13.40 -23.15 12.94
CA PRO A 79 -13.90 -22.41 14.08
C PRO A 79 -12.86 -21.39 14.54
N TYR A 80 -13.30 -20.15 14.80
CA TYR A 80 -12.51 -19.09 15.41
C TYR A 80 -12.92 -18.95 16.87
N THR A 81 -11.94 -18.91 17.77
CA THR A 81 -12.20 -18.60 19.18
C THR A 81 -12.14 -17.09 19.42
N ASP A 82 -12.87 -16.60 20.44
CA ASP A 82 -12.82 -15.18 20.82
C ASP A 82 -11.40 -14.69 21.09
N GLY A 83 -10.57 -15.52 21.72
CA GLY A 83 -9.17 -15.21 21.97
C GLY A 83 -8.31 -15.10 20.70
N MET A 84 -8.63 -15.87 19.64
CA MET A 84 -7.95 -15.73 18.34
C MET A 84 -8.35 -14.42 17.66
N LEU A 85 -9.65 -14.12 17.67
CA LEU A 85 -10.17 -12.88 17.06
C LEU A 85 -9.67 -11.65 17.81
N HIS A 86 -9.65 -11.67 19.14
CA HIS A 86 -9.11 -10.60 19.97
C HIS A 86 -7.63 -10.32 19.64
N ARG A 87 -6.77 -11.35 19.64
CA ARG A 87 -5.35 -11.20 19.29
C ARG A 87 -5.15 -10.65 17.87
N CYS A 88 -5.98 -11.05 16.94
CA CYS A 88 -5.95 -10.50 15.58
C CYS A 88 -6.36 -9.04 15.56
N ALA A 89 -7.45 -8.67 16.23
CA ALA A 89 -7.97 -7.31 16.29
C ALA A 89 -7.00 -6.33 16.96
N VAL A 90 -6.39 -6.74 18.07
CA VAL A 90 -5.42 -5.88 18.77
C VAL A 90 -4.17 -5.62 17.94
N MET A 91 -3.65 -6.64 17.24
CA MET A 91 -2.55 -6.47 16.29
C MET A 91 -2.97 -5.63 15.08
N HIS A 92 -4.20 -5.80 14.58
CA HIS A 92 -4.72 -5.02 13.46
C HIS A 92 -4.76 -3.51 13.80
N LYS A 93 -5.25 -3.15 14.99
CA LYS A 93 -5.22 -1.75 15.46
C LYS A 93 -3.79 -1.23 15.57
N ALA A 94 -2.92 -1.94 16.27
CA ALA A 94 -1.55 -1.54 16.50
C ALA A 94 -0.77 -1.30 15.19
N ILE A 95 -0.83 -2.26 14.24
CA ILE A 95 -0.11 -2.15 12.97
C ILE A 95 -0.69 -1.06 12.07
N THR A 96 -1.99 -0.79 12.17
CA THR A 96 -2.63 0.31 11.42
C THR A 96 -2.13 1.66 11.93
N ILE A 97 -2.03 1.87 13.23
CA ILE A 97 -1.46 3.11 13.78
C ILE A 97 0.01 3.28 13.36
N LEU A 98 0.81 2.21 13.40
CA LEU A 98 2.19 2.25 12.89
C LEU A 98 2.25 2.63 11.41
N MET A 99 1.39 2.03 10.60
CA MET A 99 1.27 2.34 9.16
C MET A 99 0.96 3.82 8.94
N LEU A 100 -0.03 4.37 9.63
CA LEU A 100 -0.44 5.78 9.50
C LEU A 100 0.68 6.75 9.93
N LYS A 101 1.48 6.41 10.95
CA LYS A 101 2.67 7.20 11.34
C LYS A 101 3.71 7.22 10.21
N LEU A 102 4.01 6.06 9.64
CA LEU A 102 4.97 5.93 8.55
C LEU A 102 4.48 6.56 7.24
N GLU A 103 3.17 6.55 6.97
CA GLU A 103 2.57 7.28 5.85
C GLU A 103 2.86 8.78 5.93
N CYS A 104 2.72 9.39 7.11
CA CYS A 104 3.09 10.80 7.31
C CYS A 104 4.56 11.07 6.93
N GLU A 105 5.48 10.19 7.36
CA GLU A 105 6.91 10.35 7.04
C GLU A 105 7.21 10.18 5.54
N VAL A 106 6.57 9.20 4.89
CA VAL A 106 6.76 8.97 3.44
C VAL A 106 6.19 10.12 2.63
N ILE A 107 5.02 10.64 3.00
CA ILE A 107 4.40 11.80 2.34
C ILE A 107 5.30 13.04 2.45
N ASP A 108 5.91 13.29 3.63
CA ASP A 108 6.83 14.39 3.84
C ASP A 108 8.08 14.30 2.95
N ARG A 109 8.66 13.09 2.83
CA ARG A 109 9.85 12.87 1.99
C ARG A 109 9.59 12.98 0.50
N ASN A 110 8.32 12.79 0.08
CA ASN A 110 7.95 12.67 -1.33
C ASN A 110 6.80 13.63 -1.71
N PRO A 111 7.04 14.95 -1.72
CA PRO A 111 6.00 15.94 -2.07
C PRO A 111 5.40 15.70 -3.46
N ASP A 112 6.17 15.12 -4.38
CA ASP A 112 5.74 14.82 -5.74
C ASP A 112 4.71 13.69 -5.85
N PHE A 113 4.51 12.91 -4.79
CA PHE A 113 3.39 11.95 -4.72
C PHE A 113 2.03 12.66 -4.64
N LYS A 114 2.00 13.95 -4.32
CA LYS A 114 0.79 14.78 -4.19
C LYS A 114 -0.24 14.17 -3.24
N MET A 115 0.25 13.59 -2.13
CA MET A 115 -0.56 12.91 -1.11
C MET A 115 -0.68 13.69 0.21
N GLN A 116 -0.33 14.97 0.24
CA GLN A 116 -0.30 15.82 1.45
C GLN A 116 -1.67 15.93 2.17
N GLY A 117 -2.75 15.57 1.53
CA GLY A 117 -4.08 15.51 2.16
C GLY A 117 -4.35 14.21 2.93
N ARG A 118 -3.44 13.24 2.89
CA ARG A 118 -3.62 11.89 3.43
C ARG A 118 -2.82 11.61 4.71
N ASP A 119 -2.18 12.61 5.27
CA ASP A 119 -1.46 12.56 6.55
C ASP A 119 -2.43 12.65 7.75
N PHE A 120 -3.42 11.75 7.79
CA PHE A 120 -4.60 11.85 8.63
C PHE A 120 -4.33 11.97 10.12
N LEU A 121 -3.29 11.33 10.66
CA LEU A 121 -2.96 11.48 12.08
C LEU A 121 -2.69 12.95 12.49
N ARG A 122 -2.20 13.77 11.59
CA ARG A 122 -1.95 15.21 11.82
C ARG A 122 -3.21 16.06 11.70
N ARG A 123 -4.29 15.49 11.17
CA ARG A 123 -5.57 16.16 10.94
C ARG A 123 -6.61 15.83 12.01
N ILE A 124 -6.23 15.01 12.98
CA ILE A 124 -7.08 14.63 14.10
C ILE A 124 -6.99 15.71 15.18
N ASP A 125 -8.15 16.19 15.60
CA ASP A 125 -8.31 16.85 16.90
C ASP A 125 -8.52 15.75 17.95
N TYR A 126 -7.47 15.45 18.70
CA TYR A 126 -7.46 14.37 19.69
C TYR A 126 -8.32 14.67 20.91
N GLU A 127 -8.57 15.96 21.24
CA GLU A 127 -9.43 16.36 22.33
C GLU A 127 -10.91 16.24 21.92
N ALA A 128 -11.26 16.79 20.77
CA ALA A 128 -12.62 16.70 20.23
C ALA A 128 -12.98 15.30 19.70
N GLY A 129 -12.00 14.48 19.35
CA GLY A 129 -12.18 13.17 18.72
C GLY A 129 -12.77 13.29 17.31
N THR A 130 -12.26 14.24 16.53
CA THR A 130 -12.69 14.52 15.16
C THR A 130 -11.51 14.56 14.21
N VAL A 131 -11.76 14.48 12.91
CA VAL A 131 -10.75 14.61 11.85
C VAL A 131 -11.19 15.61 10.79
N ASP A 132 -10.26 16.45 10.34
CA ASP A 132 -10.44 17.26 9.13
C ASP A 132 -10.18 16.39 7.88
N TYR A 133 -11.24 16.09 7.16
CA TYR A 133 -11.22 15.36 5.89
C TYR A 133 -11.47 16.33 4.75
N PHE A 134 -10.40 16.88 4.19
CA PHE A 134 -10.44 17.84 3.08
C PHE A 134 -11.38 19.04 3.33
N GLY A 135 -11.32 19.64 4.52
CA GLY A 135 -12.08 20.81 4.91
C GLY A 135 -13.46 20.51 5.50
N LYS A 136 -13.83 19.24 5.65
CA LYS A 136 -15.04 18.80 6.37
C LYS A 136 -14.65 18.04 7.62
N ILE A 137 -15.27 18.39 8.75
CA ILE A 137 -14.99 17.78 10.05
C ILE A 137 -15.91 16.58 10.27
N TYR A 138 -15.32 15.43 10.60
CA TYR A 138 -16.03 14.20 10.90
C TYR A 138 -15.69 13.67 12.30
N PRO A 139 -16.66 13.15 13.06
CA PRO A 139 -16.38 12.43 14.30
C PRO A 139 -15.68 11.11 13.99
N LEU A 140 -14.70 10.75 14.82
CA LEU A 140 -14.00 9.47 14.74
C LEU A 140 -14.83 8.37 15.41
N ARG A 141 -14.89 7.19 14.77
CA ARG A 141 -15.49 5.97 15.33
C ARG A 141 -14.65 5.38 16.45
N ASP A 142 -13.34 5.50 16.37
CA ASP A 142 -12.39 5.15 17.43
C ASP A 142 -11.55 6.38 17.75
N ARG A 143 -11.54 6.77 19.02
CA ARG A 143 -10.85 7.97 19.54
C ARG A 143 -9.63 7.64 20.38
N SER A 144 -9.28 6.36 20.49
CA SER A 144 -8.21 5.91 21.35
C SER A 144 -6.92 5.73 20.55
N PHE A 145 -5.90 6.54 20.88
CA PHE A 145 -4.60 6.57 20.24
C PHE A 145 -3.47 6.55 21.29
N PRO A 146 -3.36 5.52 22.15
CA PRO A 146 -2.47 5.53 23.31
C PRO A 146 -0.98 5.64 22.98
N THR A 147 -0.56 5.32 21.75
CA THR A 147 0.84 5.44 21.32
C THR A 147 1.11 6.71 20.50
N VAL A 148 0.08 7.51 20.22
CA VAL A 148 0.24 8.75 19.44
C VAL A 148 0.47 9.93 20.38
N ASP A 149 1.51 10.71 20.08
CA ASP A 149 1.75 12.00 20.70
C ASP A 149 1.01 13.10 19.90
N PRO A 150 0.00 13.77 20.45
CA PRO A 150 -0.75 14.79 19.73
C PRO A 150 0.12 15.95 19.21
N GLU A 151 1.23 16.27 19.87
CA GLU A 151 2.16 17.32 19.44
C GLU A 151 3.06 16.87 18.28
N ASN A 152 3.25 15.56 18.11
CA ASN A 152 4.02 14.98 17.02
C ASN A 152 3.44 13.61 16.63
N PRO A 153 2.29 13.57 15.92
CA PRO A 153 1.54 12.34 15.68
C PRO A 153 2.30 11.27 14.87
N ALA A 154 3.24 11.68 14.02
CA ALA A 154 4.06 10.76 13.23
C ALA A 154 5.20 10.11 14.05
N ARG A 155 5.53 10.65 15.23
CA ARG A 155 6.65 10.17 16.03
C ARG A 155 6.41 8.76 16.56
N LEU A 156 7.34 7.85 16.23
CA LEU A 156 7.36 6.50 16.79
C LEU A 156 7.93 6.55 18.22
N ASN A 157 7.30 5.85 19.15
CA ASN A 157 7.86 5.62 20.46
C ASN A 157 8.92 4.50 20.44
N ALA A 158 9.55 4.20 21.58
CA ALA A 158 10.63 3.21 21.66
C ALA A 158 10.16 1.78 21.37
N ASP A 159 8.98 1.40 21.86
CA ASP A 159 8.41 0.07 21.64
C ASP A 159 8.00 -0.12 20.18
N GLU A 160 7.43 0.91 19.57
CA GLU A 160 7.07 0.93 18.15
C GLU A 160 8.29 0.77 17.24
N LYS A 161 9.37 1.51 17.51
CA LYS A 161 10.66 1.37 16.79
C LYS A 161 11.22 -0.04 16.91
N PHE A 162 11.24 -0.57 18.13
CA PHE A 162 11.72 -1.93 18.35
C PHE A 162 10.90 -2.97 17.57
N VAL A 163 9.58 -2.86 17.60
CA VAL A 163 8.69 -3.79 16.85
C VAL A 163 8.92 -3.67 15.36
N LEU A 164 9.00 -2.46 14.81
CA LEU A 164 9.26 -2.23 13.39
C LEU A 164 10.61 -2.81 12.97
N ASP A 165 11.67 -2.61 13.73
CA ASP A 165 12.99 -3.17 13.45
C ASP A 165 12.95 -4.71 13.37
N LYS A 166 12.21 -5.36 14.30
CA LYS A 166 12.04 -6.82 14.30
C LYS A 166 11.20 -7.32 13.12
N LEU A 167 10.14 -6.60 12.77
CA LEU A 167 9.30 -6.94 11.62
C LEU A 167 10.09 -6.80 10.31
N VAL A 168 10.73 -5.66 10.08
CA VAL A 168 11.54 -5.42 8.87
C VAL A 168 12.64 -6.47 8.73
N ALA A 169 13.36 -6.77 9.82
CA ALA A 169 14.38 -7.82 9.82
C ALA A 169 13.77 -9.18 9.46
N SER A 170 12.59 -9.52 10.00
CA SER A 170 11.90 -10.77 9.71
C SER A 170 11.52 -10.91 8.23
N PHE A 171 10.94 -9.86 7.63
CA PHE A 171 10.61 -9.84 6.20
C PHE A 171 11.88 -9.96 5.32
N ARG A 172 12.93 -9.23 5.66
CA ARG A 172 14.20 -9.25 4.91
C ARG A 172 14.92 -10.59 4.97
N HIS A 173 14.84 -11.31 6.09
CA HIS A 173 15.52 -12.59 6.28
C HIS A 173 14.65 -13.82 5.97
N SER A 174 13.40 -13.64 5.54
CA SER A 174 12.55 -14.74 5.08
C SER A 174 13.05 -15.26 3.73
N GLU A 175 13.84 -16.33 3.73
CA GLU A 175 14.39 -16.92 2.50
C GLU A 175 13.34 -17.23 1.44
N LYS A 176 12.18 -17.73 1.90
CA LYS A 176 11.08 -18.09 1.01
C LYS A 176 10.46 -16.85 0.37
N LEU A 177 10.28 -15.78 1.14
CA LEU A 177 9.78 -14.51 0.61
C LEU A 177 10.78 -13.92 -0.39
N GLN A 178 12.08 -13.92 -0.05
CA GLN A 178 13.13 -13.43 -0.96
C GLN A 178 13.18 -14.20 -2.28
N LYS A 179 13.01 -15.52 -2.24
CA LYS A 179 12.93 -16.35 -3.47
C LYS A 179 11.73 -16.00 -4.34
N HIS A 180 10.55 -15.79 -3.72
CA HIS A 180 9.35 -15.40 -4.45
C HIS A 180 9.49 -14.00 -5.07
N VAL A 181 10.00 -13.04 -4.30
CA VAL A 181 10.18 -11.66 -4.79
C VAL A 181 11.25 -11.59 -5.87
N ALA A 182 12.38 -12.31 -5.72
CA ALA A 182 13.38 -12.42 -6.77
C ALA A 182 12.79 -13.00 -8.07
N PHE A 183 11.87 -13.96 -7.96
CA PHE A 183 11.17 -14.52 -9.12
C PHE A 183 10.23 -13.49 -9.77
N LEU A 184 9.49 -12.71 -8.97
CA LEU A 184 8.66 -11.62 -9.47
C LEU A 184 9.47 -10.57 -10.23
N TYR A 185 10.66 -10.21 -9.72
CA TYR A 185 11.55 -9.28 -10.42
C TYR A 185 12.19 -9.87 -11.69
N ALA A 186 12.50 -11.17 -11.66
CA ALA A 186 13.14 -11.83 -12.80
C ALA A 186 12.17 -12.10 -13.96
N LYS A 187 10.88 -12.28 -13.66
CA LYS A 187 9.84 -12.71 -14.60
C LYS A 187 8.69 -11.70 -14.75
N GLY A 188 8.74 -10.59 -14.02
CA GLY A 188 7.67 -9.62 -13.99
C GLY A 188 8.13 -8.19 -14.28
N SER A 189 7.14 -7.37 -14.60
CA SER A 189 7.26 -5.94 -14.85
C SER A 189 5.90 -5.25 -14.63
N VAL A 190 5.90 -3.92 -14.72
CA VAL A 190 4.66 -3.11 -14.66
C VAL A 190 3.76 -3.41 -15.85
N TYR A 191 4.33 -3.68 -17.00
CA TYR A 191 3.62 -4.14 -18.19
C TYR A 191 4.47 -5.15 -18.98
N HIS A 192 3.83 -5.88 -19.88
CA HIS A 192 4.50 -6.81 -20.79
C HIS A 192 3.91 -6.71 -22.20
N ILE A 193 4.76 -6.89 -23.20
CA ILE A 193 4.34 -6.97 -24.60
C ILE A 193 4.68 -8.36 -25.13
N GLU A 194 3.67 -9.11 -25.52
CA GLU A 194 3.83 -10.45 -26.07
C GLU A 194 2.85 -10.70 -27.22
N ASN A 195 3.37 -11.21 -28.32
CA ASN A 195 2.57 -11.55 -29.52
C ASN A 195 1.67 -10.41 -30.03
N GLY A 196 2.15 -9.15 -29.95
CA GLY A 196 1.40 -7.97 -30.36
C GLY A 196 0.33 -7.51 -29.34
N CYS A 197 0.24 -8.14 -28.17
CA CYS A 197 -0.65 -7.74 -27.09
C CYS A 197 0.09 -6.95 -26.03
N LEU A 198 -0.52 -5.87 -25.55
CA LEU A 198 -0.06 -5.12 -24.37
C LEU A 198 -0.82 -5.64 -23.14
N LEU A 199 -0.07 -6.08 -22.13
CA LEU A 199 -0.57 -6.66 -20.90
C LEU A 199 -0.13 -5.79 -19.72
N TYR A 200 -1.07 -5.36 -18.88
CA TYR A 200 -0.82 -4.60 -17.63
C TYR A 200 -1.95 -4.83 -16.63
N HIS A 201 -1.72 -4.49 -15.37
CA HIS A 201 -2.65 -4.84 -14.29
C HIS A 201 -3.78 -3.83 -14.10
N GLY A 202 -3.47 -2.55 -13.96
CA GLY A 202 -4.43 -1.51 -13.57
C GLY A 202 -4.85 -0.62 -14.73
N ALA A 203 -4.09 0.44 -14.99
CA ALA A 203 -4.43 1.44 -15.99
C ALA A 203 -3.18 2.02 -16.67
N VAL A 204 -3.34 2.55 -17.87
CA VAL A 204 -2.46 3.59 -18.40
C VAL A 204 -3.12 4.92 -18.02
N PRO A 205 -2.60 5.69 -17.05
CA PRO A 205 -3.29 6.85 -16.51
C PRO A 205 -3.66 7.88 -17.59
N LEU A 206 -4.93 8.31 -17.58
CA LEU A 206 -5.47 9.28 -18.52
C LEU A 206 -6.06 10.50 -17.78
N THR A 207 -6.25 11.60 -18.52
CA THR A 207 -7.05 12.75 -18.08
C THR A 207 -8.55 12.51 -18.39
N ASP A 208 -9.40 13.38 -17.87
CA ASP A 208 -10.84 13.33 -18.15
C ASP A 208 -11.15 13.50 -19.66
N GLU A 209 -10.25 14.14 -20.43
CA GLU A 209 -10.34 14.29 -21.89
C GLU A 209 -9.78 13.09 -22.65
N GLY A 210 -9.31 12.07 -21.96
CA GLY A 210 -8.71 10.86 -22.55
C GLY A 210 -7.26 11.06 -23.03
N GLU A 211 -6.56 12.14 -22.67
CA GLU A 211 -5.14 12.30 -22.94
C GLU A 211 -4.28 11.56 -21.91
N PHE A 212 -3.00 11.23 -22.24
CA PHE A 212 -2.10 10.64 -21.25
C PHE A 212 -1.86 11.62 -20.09
N ALA A 213 -2.14 11.17 -18.87
CA ALA A 213 -1.88 11.96 -17.66
C ALA A 213 -0.39 12.12 -17.42
N GLU A 214 0.05 13.36 -17.16
CA GLU A 214 1.43 13.68 -16.82
C GLU A 214 1.65 13.67 -15.31
N THR A 215 2.79 13.16 -14.89
CA THR A 215 3.15 13.09 -13.49
C THR A 215 4.65 13.11 -13.24
N PHE A 216 5.00 13.30 -11.98
CA PHE A 216 6.29 13.27 -11.31
C PHE A 216 7.37 14.29 -11.72
N GLU A 217 7.86 14.99 -10.70
CA GLU A 217 9.19 15.61 -10.58
C GLU A 217 9.64 16.45 -11.80
N GLY A 218 8.70 17.16 -12.45
CA GLY A 218 9.05 17.99 -13.61
C GLY A 218 9.54 17.22 -14.84
N HIS A 219 9.41 15.91 -14.84
CA HIS A 219 9.85 15.04 -15.94
C HIS A 219 8.80 14.79 -17.01
N SER A 220 7.59 15.34 -16.89
CA SER A 220 6.48 15.15 -17.85
C SER A 220 6.29 13.69 -18.26
N LEU A 221 6.40 12.76 -17.30
CA LEU A 221 6.26 11.33 -17.56
C LEU A 221 4.80 10.98 -17.82
N ARG A 222 4.52 10.37 -18.97
CA ARG A 222 3.20 9.94 -19.41
C ARG A 222 3.28 8.68 -20.26
N GLY A 223 2.16 7.99 -20.44
CA GLY A 223 2.07 6.81 -21.29
C GLY A 223 3.13 5.76 -20.94
N ARG A 224 3.84 5.25 -21.95
CA ARG A 224 4.89 4.26 -21.78
C ARG A 224 6.03 4.74 -20.88
N ALA A 225 6.46 5.99 -21.03
CA ALA A 225 7.57 6.54 -20.21
C ALA A 225 7.23 6.52 -18.71
N LEU A 226 5.97 6.74 -18.35
CA LEU A 226 5.50 6.61 -16.96
C LEU A 226 5.62 5.16 -16.46
N LEU A 227 5.17 4.18 -17.25
CA LEU A 227 5.23 2.77 -16.85
C LEU A 227 6.67 2.29 -16.75
N ASP A 228 7.56 2.67 -17.67
CA ASP A 228 8.99 2.37 -17.63
C ASP A 228 9.66 2.97 -16.39
N TYR A 229 9.29 4.21 -16.04
CA TYR A 229 9.76 4.87 -14.81
C TYR A 229 9.29 4.12 -13.55
N CYS A 230 8.03 3.71 -13.50
CA CYS A 230 7.49 2.93 -12.38
C CYS A 230 8.24 1.60 -12.20
N ASP A 231 8.55 0.90 -13.27
CA ASP A 231 9.35 -0.34 -13.24
C ASP A 231 10.77 -0.09 -12.72
N LEU A 232 11.44 0.93 -13.25
CA LEU A 232 12.77 1.32 -12.80
C LEU A 232 12.80 1.64 -11.29
N ARG A 233 11.86 2.46 -10.82
CA ARG A 233 11.80 2.87 -9.40
C ARG A 233 11.53 1.69 -8.47
N ALA A 234 10.63 0.77 -8.87
CA ALA A 234 10.38 -0.45 -8.13
C ALA A 234 11.65 -1.31 -8.01
N ARG A 235 12.42 -1.44 -9.09
CA ARG A 235 13.71 -2.18 -9.08
C ARG A 235 14.75 -1.50 -8.20
N LEU A 236 14.87 -0.18 -8.22
CA LEU A 236 15.78 0.56 -7.34
C LEU A 236 15.48 0.30 -5.86
N GLY A 237 14.20 0.21 -5.47
CA GLY A 237 13.80 -0.09 -4.10
C GLY A 237 14.34 -1.43 -3.58
N TYR A 238 14.59 -2.39 -4.45
CA TYR A 238 15.10 -3.72 -4.07
C TYR A 238 16.59 -3.91 -4.37
N PHE A 239 17.08 -3.46 -5.52
CA PHE A 239 18.44 -3.77 -6.02
C PHE A 239 19.49 -2.69 -5.73
N ALA A 240 19.09 -1.44 -5.45
CA ALA A 240 20.05 -0.39 -5.11
C ALA A 240 20.81 -0.73 -3.81
N PRO A 241 22.02 -0.18 -3.61
CA PRO A 241 22.81 -0.44 -2.41
C PRO A 241 22.06 -0.16 -1.13
N GLU A 242 22.26 -0.99 -0.12
CA GLU A 242 21.65 -0.81 1.18
C GLU A 242 22.04 0.53 1.80
N GLY A 243 21.04 1.27 2.34
CA GLY A 243 21.24 2.59 2.92
C GLY A 243 21.41 3.73 1.92
N SER A 244 21.36 3.44 0.60
CA SER A 244 21.43 4.51 -0.40
C SER A 244 20.11 5.30 -0.50
N PRO A 245 20.17 6.60 -0.88
CA PRO A 245 18.98 7.42 -1.13
C PRO A 245 18.09 6.83 -2.22
N GLU A 246 18.67 6.23 -3.25
CA GLU A 246 17.97 5.59 -4.36
C GLU A 246 17.13 4.41 -3.88
N ARG A 247 17.69 3.60 -2.96
CA ARG A 247 16.96 2.48 -2.36
C ARG A 247 15.80 2.96 -1.51
N GLN A 248 16.02 3.96 -0.65
CA GLN A 248 14.96 4.55 0.18
C GLN A 248 13.85 5.12 -0.68
N SER A 249 14.20 5.92 -1.68
CA SER A 249 13.23 6.53 -2.60
C SER A 249 12.46 5.47 -3.41
N GLY A 250 13.13 4.39 -3.84
CA GLY A 250 12.48 3.26 -4.50
C GLY A 250 11.55 2.48 -3.57
N GLN A 251 11.90 2.31 -2.29
CA GLN A 251 11.03 1.69 -1.28
C GLN A 251 9.77 2.52 -1.02
N ASP A 252 9.90 3.84 -0.90
CA ASP A 252 8.76 4.75 -0.79
C ASP A 252 7.88 4.67 -2.05
N PHE A 253 8.51 4.54 -3.22
CA PHE A 253 7.80 4.43 -4.49
C PHE A 253 7.03 3.11 -4.63
N LEU A 254 7.53 2.00 -4.09
CA LEU A 254 6.79 0.72 -4.04
C LEU A 254 5.48 0.87 -3.24
N TRP A 255 5.49 1.63 -2.14
CA TRP A 255 4.27 1.97 -1.44
C TRP A 255 3.36 2.91 -2.26
N TYR A 256 3.94 3.91 -2.97
CA TYR A 256 3.16 4.75 -3.87
C TYR A 256 2.46 3.93 -4.97
N LEU A 257 3.12 2.94 -5.53
CA LEU A 257 2.51 2.06 -6.54
C LEU A 257 1.33 1.26 -5.98
N TRP A 258 1.30 1.00 -4.68
CA TRP A 258 0.17 0.37 -4.00
C TRP A 258 -1.10 1.23 -4.00
N CYS A 259 -0.99 2.54 -3.76
CA CYS A 259 -2.14 3.40 -3.40
C CYS A 259 -2.14 4.80 -4.02
N GLY A 260 -1.12 5.16 -4.80
CA GLY A 260 -0.99 6.51 -5.38
C GLY A 260 -1.94 6.76 -6.55
N LYS A 261 -2.45 7.99 -6.66
CA LYS A 261 -3.49 8.39 -7.63
C LYS A 261 -3.13 8.08 -9.09
N LEU A 262 -1.88 8.27 -9.49
CA LEU A 262 -1.42 8.04 -10.88
C LEU A 262 -0.60 6.76 -11.00
N SER A 263 -0.72 5.86 -10.01
CA SER A 263 -0.11 4.54 -10.10
C SER A 263 -0.80 3.72 -11.19
N PRO A 264 -0.06 3.23 -12.20
CA PRO A 264 -0.61 2.35 -13.22
C PRO A 264 -1.07 1.00 -12.66
N LEU A 265 -0.64 0.66 -11.44
CA LEU A 265 -1.04 -0.58 -10.77
C LEU A 265 -2.29 -0.42 -9.92
N PHE A 266 -2.60 0.78 -9.44
CA PHE A 266 -3.75 1.03 -8.59
C PHE A 266 -4.99 1.51 -9.36
N GLY A 267 -4.82 2.46 -10.28
CA GLY A 267 -5.87 2.96 -11.17
C GLY A 267 -7.07 3.59 -10.45
N ARG A 268 -6.84 4.25 -9.30
CA ARG A 268 -7.87 4.96 -8.51
C ARG A 268 -7.29 6.22 -7.87
N SER A 269 -8.19 7.12 -7.45
CA SER A 269 -7.82 8.41 -6.86
C SER A 269 -7.14 8.31 -5.48
N ALA A 270 -7.54 7.35 -4.67
CA ALA A 270 -7.03 7.13 -3.32
C ALA A 270 -7.41 5.75 -2.78
N MET A 271 -6.60 5.20 -1.89
CA MET A 271 -6.91 4.01 -1.09
C MET A 271 -7.58 4.47 0.21
N THR A 272 -8.87 4.17 0.40
CA THR A 272 -9.67 4.68 1.53
C THR A 272 -9.56 3.83 2.80
N THR A 273 -8.34 3.55 3.26
CA THR A 273 -8.10 2.73 4.46
C THR A 273 -8.52 3.45 5.74
N PHE A 274 -8.06 4.68 5.95
CA PHE A 274 -8.38 5.48 7.14
C PHE A 274 -9.87 5.75 7.21
N GLU A 275 -10.46 6.17 6.10
CA GLU A 275 -11.86 6.53 6.00
C GLU A 275 -12.78 5.38 6.42
N ARG A 276 -12.53 4.18 5.88
CA ARG A 276 -13.34 2.98 6.19
C ARG A 276 -13.25 2.55 7.65
N LEU A 277 -12.13 2.81 8.32
CA LEU A 277 -11.94 2.48 9.72
C LEU A 277 -12.50 3.56 10.65
N TYR A 278 -12.22 4.82 10.37
CA TYR A 278 -12.43 5.89 11.32
C TYR A 278 -13.64 6.80 11.05
N ILE A 279 -14.15 6.86 9.82
CA ILE A 279 -15.25 7.73 9.43
C ILE A 279 -16.48 6.88 9.08
N GLU A 280 -17.64 7.24 9.64
CA GLU A 280 -18.88 6.47 9.39
C GLU A 280 -19.53 6.80 8.03
N ASP A 281 -19.33 8.03 7.51
CA ASP A 281 -19.92 8.49 6.26
C ASP A 281 -19.39 7.69 5.04
N PRO A 282 -20.24 6.87 4.37
CA PRO A 282 -19.82 6.02 3.25
C PRO A 282 -19.38 6.83 2.02
N GLU A 283 -19.73 8.11 1.92
CA GLU A 283 -19.26 8.96 0.83
C GLU A 283 -17.73 9.12 0.87
N THR A 284 -17.13 9.12 2.07
CA THR A 284 -15.68 9.19 2.24
C THR A 284 -14.96 7.88 1.85
N HIS A 285 -15.70 6.78 1.73
CA HIS A 285 -15.16 5.46 1.37
C HIS A 285 -15.04 5.25 -0.13
N LYS A 286 -15.50 6.19 -0.96
CA LYS A 286 -15.49 6.08 -2.42
C LYS A 286 -14.07 6.22 -2.97
N GLU A 287 -13.67 5.24 -3.75
CA GLU A 287 -12.43 5.25 -4.52
C GLU A 287 -12.77 5.51 -5.99
N ILE A 288 -12.58 6.76 -6.43
CA ILE A 288 -12.89 7.17 -7.80
C ILE A 288 -11.89 6.49 -8.73
N LYS A 289 -12.39 5.79 -9.73
CA LYS A 289 -11.55 5.15 -10.75
C LYS A 289 -10.81 6.21 -11.57
N ASP A 290 -9.60 5.86 -12.05
CA ASP A 290 -8.86 6.67 -13.02
C ASP A 290 -9.72 6.90 -14.27
N PRO A 291 -9.64 8.07 -14.93
CA PRO A 291 -10.36 8.33 -16.18
C PRO A 291 -10.12 7.29 -17.27
N TYR A 292 -9.01 6.55 -17.24
CA TYR A 292 -8.78 5.39 -18.08
C TYR A 292 -10.00 4.46 -18.16
N TYR A 293 -10.69 4.21 -17.05
CA TYR A 293 -11.87 3.33 -17.01
C TYR A 293 -13.14 3.92 -17.65
N THR A 294 -13.12 5.19 -18.03
CA THR A 294 -14.14 5.83 -18.87
C THR A 294 -13.84 5.60 -20.35
N TRP A 295 -12.57 5.49 -20.70
CA TRP A 295 -12.08 5.46 -22.08
C TRP A 295 -11.58 4.09 -22.55
N TYR A 296 -11.52 3.08 -21.68
CA TYR A 296 -10.86 1.80 -21.95
C TYR A 296 -11.50 0.99 -23.10
N ASP A 297 -12.73 1.29 -23.50
CA ASP A 297 -13.48 0.68 -24.63
C ASP A 297 -13.63 1.60 -25.84
N ASP A 298 -13.07 2.83 -25.79
CA ASP A 298 -13.01 3.71 -26.96
C ASP A 298 -11.89 3.26 -27.92
N ALA A 299 -12.27 2.93 -29.17
CA ALA A 299 -11.33 2.38 -30.14
C ALA A 299 -10.19 3.34 -30.50
N ALA A 300 -10.44 4.65 -30.59
CA ALA A 300 -9.40 5.64 -30.89
C ALA A 300 -8.38 5.77 -29.74
N ILE A 301 -8.86 5.75 -28.50
CA ILE A 301 -8.02 5.78 -27.31
C ILE A 301 -7.21 4.48 -27.20
N CYS A 302 -7.83 3.31 -27.43
CA CYS A 302 -7.14 2.03 -27.46
C CYS A 302 -6.03 1.99 -28.50
N CYS A 303 -6.30 2.44 -29.73
CA CYS A 303 -5.30 2.54 -30.80
C CYS A 303 -4.16 3.47 -30.42
N ARG A 304 -4.44 4.61 -29.76
CA ARG A 304 -3.42 5.54 -29.29
C ARG A 304 -2.55 4.92 -28.18
N ILE A 305 -3.16 4.22 -27.22
CA ILE A 305 -2.40 3.49 -26.19
C ILE A 305 -1.48 2.45 -26.84
N LEU A 306 -2.00 1.63 -27.75
CA LEU A 306 -1.19 0.63 -28.46
C LEU A 306 -0.03 1.28 -29.23
N ALA A 307 -0.27 2.38 -29.93
CA ALA A 307 0.74 3.12 -30.69
C ALA A 307 1.85 3.66 -29.77
N GLU A 308 1.51 4.15 -28.56
CA GLU A 308 2.46 4.60 -27.54
C GLU A 308 3.45 3.50 -27.12
N PHE A 309 3.00 2.25 -27.13
CA PHE A 309 3.84 1.07 -26.84
C PHE A 309 4.46 0.44 -28.10
N GLY A 310 4.35 1.09 -29.26
CA GLY A 310 4.91 0.61 -30.52
C GLY A 310 4.13 -0.55 -31.15
N LEU A 311 2.86 -0.70 -30.79
CA LEU A 311 1.97 -1.72 -31.30
C LEU A 311 0.99 -1.11 -32.32
N THR A 312 0.56 -1.93 -33.27
CA THR A 312 -0.50 -1.56 -34.23
C THR A 312 -1.78 -2.32 -33.90
N ALA A 313 -2.89 -1.59 -33.81
CA ALA A 313 -4.19 -2.24 -33.73
C ALA A 313 -4.50 -2.89 -35.08
N ASN A 314 -4.71 -4.18 -35.08
CA ASN A 314 -5.39 -4.86 -36.21
C ASN A 314 -6.89 -4.74 -35.92
N CYS A 315 -7.48 -3.60 -36.29
CA CYS A 315 -8.92 -3.37 -36.24
C CYS A 315 -9.59 -3.92 -37.51
#